data_1d150bbde66f15fdd852d44b6b9004b4
#
_entry.id   1d150bbde66f15fdd852d44b6b9004b4
#
_cell.length_a   1.000
_cell.length_b   1.000
_cell.length_c   1.000
_cell.angle_alpha   90.00
_cell.angle_beta   90.00
_cell.angle_gamma   90.00
#
_symmetry.space_group_name_H-M   'P 1'
#
loop_
_entity.id
_entity.type
_entity.pdbx_description
1 polymer ?
#
loop_
_entity_poly.entity_id
_entity_poly.type
_entity_poly.pdbx_seq_one_letter_code
_entity_poly.pdbx_strand_id
1 'polypeptide(L)'
;MALLNENYLKLKAGYLFPEIRRRTEAFVDSHPQAAIIKMGIGDVVRGIPRPVADAMKAACEELAHDESFHGYPPEQGYDFLVEAIVEHEFGSRGVTISPDEVFLSDGAKCDSANIQEIFSVDQVVALTDPVYPVYCDSNVMAGR
;
A
#
# COMPACT_ATOMS: atom_id res chain seq x y z
N MET A 1 6.43 -18.94 -27.10
CA MET A 1 7.14 -19.26 -25.84
C MET A 1 7.23 -17.96 -25.07
N ALA A 2 6.81 -17.93 -23.79
CA ALA A 2 6.93 -16.72 -22.97
C ALA A 2 8.40 -16.55 -22.54
N LEU A 3 8.89 -15.32 -22.61
CA LEU A 3 10.24 -14.97 -22.14
C LEU A 3 10.14 -14.35 -20.75
N LEU A 4 11.18 -14.55 -19.94
CA LEU A 4 11.30 -13.92 -18.63
C LEU A 4 11.58 -12.42 -18.79
N ASN A 5 11.00 -11.61 -17.92
CA ASN A 5 11.41 -10.21 -17.79
C ASN A 5 12.78 -10.14 -17.10
N GLU A 6 13.82 -9.86 -17.88
CA GLU A 6 15.21 -9.86 -17.40
C GLU A 6 15.51 -8.78 -16.35
N ASN A 7 14.63 -7.78 -16.21
CA ASN A 7 14.80 -6.79 -15.15
C ASN A 7 14.73 -7.39 -13.75
N TYR A 8 14.05 -8.52 -13.58
CA TYR A 8 14.06 -9.23 -12.30
C TYR A 8 15.45 -9.73 -11.89
N LEU A 9 16.36 -9.94 -12.85
CA LEU A 9 17.75 -10.32 -12.55
C LEU A 9 18.58 -9.17 -11.97
N LYS A 10 18.10 -7.93 -12.09
CA LYS A 10 18.73 -6.74 -11.52
C LYS A 10 18.39 -6.53 -10.03
N LEU A 11 17.35 -7.20 -9.53
CA LEU A 11 16.98 -7.13 -8.12
C LEU A 11 18.02 -7.81 -7.24
N LYS A 12 18.26 -7.25 -6.05
CA LYS A 12 19.10 -7.91 -5.04
C LYS A 12 18.47 -9.24 -4.65
N ALA A 13 19.26 -10.30 -4.62
CA ALA A 13 18.81 -11.59 -4.15
C ALA A 13 18.42 -11.52 -2.67
N GLY A 14 17.21 -12.00 -2.35
CA GLY A 14 16.68 -12.02 -0.98
C GLY A 14 15.93 -10.73 -0.62
N TYR A 15 14.65 -10.90 -0.33
CA TYR A 15 13.81 -9.81 0.17
C TYR A 15 14.19 -9.48 1.62
N LEU A 16 14.21 -8.19 1.97
CA LEU A 16 14.69 -7.68 3.26
C LEU A 16 14.07 -8.38 4.49
N PHE A 17 12.75 -8.56 4.50
CA PHE A 17 12.04 -9.07 5.68
C PHE A 17 12.34 -10.54 6.03
N PRO A 18 12.39 -11.48 5.08
CA PRO A 18 12.87 -12.84 5.35
C PRO A 18 14.30 -12.90 5.90
N GLU A 19 15.19 -12.04 5.40
CA GLU A 19 16.58 -12.00 5.89
C GLU A 19 16.65 -11.44 7.32
N ILE A 20 15.92 -10.38 7.64
CA ILE A 20 15.80 -9.86 9.01
C ILE A 20 15.26 -10.94 9.95
N ARG A 21 14.21 -11.65 9.54
CA ARG A 21 13.64 -12.74 10.32
C ARG A 21 14.67 -13.84 10.60
N ARG A 22 15.34 -14.32 9.58
CA ARG A 22 16.39 -15.35 9.71
C ARG A 22 17.50 -14.93 10.67
N ARG A 23 17.99 -13.68 10.57
CA ARG A 23 19.02 -13.14 11.48
C ARG A 23 18.50 -13.02 12.91
N THR A 24 17.27 -12.60 13.08
CA THR A 24 16.64 -12.49 14.41
C THR A 24 16.49 -13.85 15.07
N GLU A 25 16.03 -14.87 14.33
CA GLU A 25 15.91 -16.24 14.81
C GLU A 25 17.29 -16.80 15.23
N ALA A 26 18.29 -16.66 14.39
CA ALA A 26 19.67 -17.10 14.69
C ALA A 26 20.24 -16.38 15.93
N PHE A 27 19.93 -15.10 16.12
CA PHE A 27 20.36 -14.35 17.31
C PHE A 27 19.65 -14.86 18.57
N VAL A 28 18.35 -15.09 18.53
CA VAL A 28 17.57 -15.63 19.67
C VAL A 28 18.10 -17.02 20.06
N ASP A 29 18.36 -17.88 19.10
CA ASP A 29 18.89 -19.22 19.34
C ASP A 29 20.26 -19.18 20.05
N SER A 30 21.11 -18.23 19.69
CA SER A 30 22.43 -18.04 20.32
C SER A 30 22.38 -17.25 21.63
N HIS A 31 21.29 -16.51 21.89
CA HIS A 31 21.11 -15.68 23.08
C HIS A 31 19.71 -15.88 23.70
N PRO A 32 19.42 -17.07 24.29
CA PRO A 32 18.06 -17.41 24.75
C PRO A 32 17.49 -16.49 25.84
N GLN A 33 18.35 -15.74 26.52
CA GLN A 33 17.95 -14.80 27.57
C GLN A 33 17.78 -13.36 27.07
N ALA A 34 18.05 -13.08 25.79
CA ALA A 34 17.96 -11.75 25.25
C ALA A 34 16.48 -11.34 25.02
N ALA A 35 16.12 -10.16 25.52
CA ALA A 35 14.84 -9.52 25.22
C ALA A 35 14.95 -8.77 23.88
N ILE A 36 14.23 -9.19 22.87
CA ILE A 36 14.26 -8.58 21.53
C ILE A 36 13.21 -7.46 21.44
N ILE A 37 13.65 -6.25 21.13
CA ILE A 37 12.80 -5.12 20.78
C ILE A 37 12.78 -4.99 19.26
N LYS A 38 11.63 -5.30 18.64
CA LYS A 38 11.46 -5.24 17.19
C LYS A 38 11.12 -3.80 16.76
N MET A 39 12.07 -3.14 16.11
CA MET A 39 11.93 -1.77 15.61
C MET A 39 12.08 -1.66 14.09
N GLY A 40 12.13 -2.79 13.38
CA GLY A 40 12.45 -2.83 11.95
C GLY A 40 11.26 -2.62 11.01
N ILE A 41 10.03 -2.77 11.49
CA ILE A 41 8.82 -2.63 10.69
C ILE A 41 7.81 -1.80 11.49
N GLY A 42 7.23 -0.78 10.85
CA GLY A 42 6.08 -0.05 11.38
C GLY A 42 4.81 -0.87 11.17
N ASP A 43 4.61 -1.90 11.98
CA ASP A 43 3.42 -2.75 11.89
C ASP A 43 2.29 -2.21 12.75
N VAL A 44 1.06 -2.59 12.41
CA VAL A 44 -0.15 -2.27 13.18
C VAL A 44 -0.15 -3.13 14.45
N VAL A 45 -0.07 -2.48 15.61
CA VAL A 45 0.02 -3.15 16.92
C VAL A 45 -1.26 -3.02 17.77
N ARG A 46 -2.27 -2.33 17.24
CA ARG A 46 -3.56 -2.14 17.91
C ARG A 46 -4.71 -2.52 16.99
N GLY A 47 -5.81 -2.97 17.59
CA GLY A 47 -7.06 -3.18 16.85
C GLY A 47 -7.60 -1.87 16.28
N ILE A 48 -8.43 -1.99 15.24
CA ILE A 48 -9.12 -0.83 14.64
C ILE A 48 -10.07 -0.19 15.65
N PRO A 49 -10.29 1.13 15.58
CA PRO A 49 -11.24 1.82 16.44
C PRO A 49 -12.66 1.24 16.30
N ARG A 50 -13.40 1.24 17.41
CA ARG A 50 -14.76 0.66 17.44
C ARG A 50 -15.69 1.24 16.37
N PRO A 51 -15.75 2.57 16.12
CA PRO A 51 -16.58 3.11 15.04
C PRO A 51 -16.25 2.54 13.66
N VAL A 52 -14.97 2.31 13.37
CA VAL A 52 -14.54 1.70 12.09
C VAL A 52 -15.04 0.26 11.99
N ALA A 53 -14.90 -0.54 13.06
CA ALA A 53 -15.39 -1.91 13.09
C ALA A 53 -16.91 -1.99 12.92
N ASP A 54 -17.65 -1.04 13.50
CA ASP A 54 -19.11 -1.00 13.39
C ASP A 54 -19.57 -0.55 11.98
N ALA A 55 -18.87 0.40 11.36
CA ALA A 55 -19.10 0.79 9.96
C ALA A 55 -18.83 -0.38 8.99
N MET A 56 -17.75 -1.14 9.20
CA MET A 56 -17.46 -2.33 8.38
C MET A 56 -18.56 -3.40 8.50
N LYS A 57 -19.11 -3.60 9.70
CA LYS A 57 -20.24 -4.53 9.88
C LYS A 57 -21.49 -4.06 9.15
N ALA A 58 -21.81 -2.75 9.24
CA ALA A 58 -22.94 -2.18 8.53
C ALA A 58 -22.78 -2.34 7.01
N ALA A 59 -21.61 -2.07 6.47
CA ALA A 59 -21.33 -2.27 5.05
C ALA A 59 -21.43 -3.74 4.62
N CYS A 60 -21.00 -4.69 5.46
CA CYS A 60 -21.22 -6.12 5.18
C CYS A 60 -22.70 -6.48 5.15
N GLU A 61 -23.53 -5.90 6.04
CA GLU A 61 -24.97 -6.13 6.07
C GLU A 61 -25.65 -5.54 4.82
N GLU A 62 -25.26 -4.35 4.39
CA GLU A 62 -25.74 -3.75 3.13
C GLU A 62 -25.48 -4.67 1.93
N LEU A 63 -24.32 -5.29 1.85
CA LEU A 63 -23.96 -6.21 0.77
C LEU A 63 -24.76 -7.54 0.79
N ALA A 64 -25.41 -7.88 1.91
CA ALA A 64 -26.20 -9.09 2.05
C ALA A 64 -27.64 -8.97 1.51
N HIS A 65 -28.10 -7.78 1.17
CA HIS A 65 -29.45 -7.50 0.71
C HIS A 65 -29.48 -6.92 -0.71
N ASP A 66 -30.33 -7.47 -1.57
CA ASP A 66 -30.42 -7.06 -2.97
C ASP A 66 -30.74 -5.56 -3.15
N GLU A 67 -31.50 -4.98 -2.22
CA GLU A 67 -31.91 -3.58 -2.25
C GLU A 67 -30.79 -2.59 -1.94
N SER A 68 -29.79 -3.01 -1.19
CA SER A 68 -28.64 -2.19 -0.76
C SER A 68 -27.29 -2.67 -1.29
N PHE A 69 -27.30 -3.72 -2.12
CA PHE A 69 -26.09 -4.26 -2.71
C PHE A 69 -25.40 -3.23 -3.61
N HIS A 70 -24.11 -3.07 -3.40
CA HIS A 70 -23.25 -2.23 -4.21
C HIS A 70 -22.38 -3.09 -5.14
N GLY A 71 -22.55 -2.91 -6.46
CA GLY A 71 -21.72 -3.53 -7.49
C GLY A 71 -20.40 -2.79 -7.72
N TYR A 72 -19.92 -2.78 -8.97
CA TYR A 72 -18.77 -1.99 -9.34
C TYR A 72 -19.01 -0.50 -9.07
N PRO A 73 -18.10 0.20 -8.40
CA PRO A 73 -18.18 1.65 -8.27
C PRO A 73 -17.85 2.33 -9.61
N PRO A 74 -18.12 3.65 -9.74
CA PRO A 74 -17.49 4.48 -10.77
C PRO A 74 -15.95 4.35 -10.74
N GLU A 75 -15.26 4.66 -11.85
CA GLU A 75 -13.83 4.50 -12.01
C GLU A 75 -13.00 5.22 -10.94
N GLN A 76 -13.50 6.36 -10.45
CA GLN A 76 -12.86 7.14 -9.39
C GLN A 76 -13.21 6.66 -7.98
N GLY A 77 -14.26 5.85 -7.84
CA GLY A 77 -14.84 5.41 -6.57
C GLY A 77 -16.24 5.98 -6.35
N TYR A 78 -16.88 5.65 -5.24
CA TYR A 78 -18.21 6.17 -4.89
C TYR A 78 -18.13 7.66 -4.53
N ASP A 79 -19.05 8.46 -5.06
CA ASP A 79 -19.11 9.92 -4.88
C ASP A 79 -19.08 10.31 -3.40
N PHE A 80 -19.86 9.64 -2.55
CA PHE A 80 -19.89 9.94 -1.12
C PHE A 80 -18.53 9.84 -0.43
N LEU A 81 -17.67 8.91 -0.86
CA LEU A 81 -16.33 8.73 -0.30
C LEU A 81 -15.35 9.74 -0.88
N VAL A 82 -15.43 10.00 -2.19
CA VAL A 82 -14.63 11.03 -2.85
C VAL A 82 -14.91 12.41 -2.23
N GLU A 83 -16.18 12.78 -2.06
CA GLU A 83 -16.59 14.04 -1.44
C GLU A 83 -16.11 14.14 0.02
N ALA A 84 -16.25 13.07 0.79
CA ALA A 84 -15.75 13.01 2.17
C ALA A 84 -14.23 13.22 2.26
N ILE A 85 -13.46 12.65 1.33
CA ILE A 85 -12.01 12.84 1.25
C ILE A 85 -11.68 14.29 0.91
N VAL A 86 -12.34 14.87 -0.10
CA VAL A 86 -12.15 16.28 -0.50
C VAL A 86 -12.41 17.19 0.68
N GLU A 87 -13.52 17.02 1.40
CA GLU A 87 -13.91 17.86 2.53
C GLU A 87 -12.98 17.67 3.75
N HIS A 88 -12.81 16.42 4.19
CA HIS A 88 -12.16 16.14 5.48
C HIS A 88 -10.64 16.04 5.40
N GLU A 89 -10.09 15.54 4.30
CA GLU A 89 -8.63 15.41 4.17
C GLU A 89 -7.99 16.67 3.58
N PHE A 90 -8.62 17.34 2.63
CA PHE A 90 -8.09 18.51 1.95
C PHE A 90 -8.70 19.82 2.47
N GLY A 91 -10.02 19.93 2.47
CA GLY A 91 -10.73 21.14 2.90
C GLY A 91 -10.40 21.52 4.34
N SER A 92 -10.32 20.56 5.26
CA SER A 92 -9.95 20.77 6.66
C SER A 92 -8.53 21.35 6.82
N ARG A 93 -7.67 21.20 5.82
CA ARG A 93 -6.29 21.74 5.78
C ARG A 93 -6.17 22.99 4.92
N GLY A 94 -7.29 23.55 4.44
CA GLY A 94 -7.32 24.74 3.59
C GLY A 94 -6.85 24.49 2.16
N VAL A 95 -6.83 23.23 1.72
CA VAL A 95 -6.47 22.84 0.36
C VAL A 95 -7.76 22.64 -0.43
N THR A 96 -7.88 23.29 -1.58
CA THR A 96 -9.01 23.13 -2.51
C THR A 96 -8.59 22.20 -3.64
N ILE A 97 -9.30 21.10 -3.77
CA ILE A 97 -9.21 20.19 -4.93
C ILE A 97 -10.63 19.87 -5.41
N SER A 98 -10.74 19.48 -6.67
CA SER A 98 -12.01 19.03 -7.25
C SER A 98 -12.20 17.51 -7.01
N PRO A 99 -13.43 17.00 -6.86
CA PRO A 99 -13.70 15.57 -6.78
C PRO A 99 -13.12 14.76 -7.93
N ASP A 100 -13.04 15.32 -9.13
CA ASP A 100 -12.46 14.68 -10.32
C ASP A 100 -10.92 14.53 -10.28
N GLU A 101 -10.26 15.12 -9.29
CA GLU A 101 -8.83 14.95 -9.01
C GLU A 101 -8.56 13.79 -8.01
N VAL A 102 -9.60 13.13 -7.49
CA VAL A 102 -9.48 12.04 -6.49
C VAL A 102 -9.81 10.70 -7.12
N PHE A 103 -8.88 9.76 -7.02
CA PHE A 103 -9.04 8.39 -7.47
C PHE A 103 -8.82 7.43 -6.30
N LEU A 104 -9.79 6.57 -6.04
CA LEU A 104 -9.71 5.58 -4.96
C LEU A 104 -9.04 4.30 -5.45
N SER A 105 -8.18 3.75 -4.61
CA SER A 105 -7.51 2.49 -4.86
C SER A 105 -7.48 1.61 -3.61
N ASP A 106 -6.94 0.42 -3.73
CA ASP A 106 -6.73 -0.50 -2.62
C ASP A 106 -5.43 -0.24 -1.82
N GLY A 107 -4.75 0.87 -2.09
CA GLY A 107 -3.64 1.36 -1.29
C GLY A 107 -2.44 1.86 -2.07
N ALA A 108 -1.60 2.62 -1.40
CA ALA A 108 -0.44 3.31 -1.97
C ALA A 108 0.57 2.40 -2.69
N LYS A 109 0.64 1.11 -2.34
CA LYS A 109 1.51 0.17 -3.02
C LYS A 109 1.03 -0.09 -4.45
N CYS A 110 -0.27 -0.30 -4.65
CA CYS A 110 -0.87 -0.45 -5.96
C CYS A 110 -0.73 0.83 -6.77
N ASP A 111 -1.01 1.99 -6.16
CA ASP A 111 -0.86 3.29 -6.82
C ASP A 111 0.57 3.53 -7.29
N SER A 112 1.56 3.25 -6.43
CA SER A 112 2.97 3.44 -6.78
C SER A 112 3.44 2.53 -7.90
N ALA A 113 2.80 1.38 -8.10
CA ALA A 113 3.06 0.49 -9.23
C ALA A 113 2.33 0.96 -10.49
N ASN A 114 1.03 1.25 -10.38
CA ASN A 114 0.18 1.60 -11.51
C ASN A 114 0.55 2.94 -12.15
N ILE A 115 0.89 3.96 -11.36
CA ILE A 115 1.29 5.27 -11.87
C ILE A 115 2.52 5.21 -12.79
N GLN A 116 3.34 4.18 -12.65
CA GLN A 116 4.52 4.00 -13.49
C GLN A 116 4.15 3.76 -14.96
N GLU A 117 2.95 3.22 -15.25
CA GLU A 117 2.50 2.89 -16.58
C GLU A 117 2.21 4.13 -17.45
N ILE A 118 1.94 5.28 -16.81
CA ILE A 118 1.72 6.54 -17.54
C ILE A 118 3.01 7.26 -17.90
N PHE A 119 4.18 6.79 -17.44
CA PHE A 119 5.48 7.36 -17.72
C PHE A 119 6.36 6.42 -18.55
N SER A 120 7.15 7.00 -19.47
CA SER A 120 8.17 6.24 -20.20
C SER A 120 9.17 5.62 -19.23
N VAL A 121 9.70 4.44 -19.61
CA VAL A 121 10.75 3.74 -18.85
C VAL A 121 12.07 4.55 -18.76
N ASP A 122 12.27 5.51 -19.64
CA ASP A 122 13.45 6.38 -19.65
C ASP A 122 13.37 7.51 -18.61
N GLN A 123 12.25 7.63 -17.90
CA GLN A 123 12.08 8.65 -16.86
C GLN A 123 12.88 8.31 -15.61
N VAL A 124 13.51 9.31 -15.03
CA VAL A 124 14.22 9.19 -13.76
C VAL A 124 13.25 9.34 -12.60
N VAL A 125 13.23 8.36 -11.72
CA VAL A 125 12.42 8.36 -10.51
C VAL A 125 13.31 8.66 -9.30
N ALA A 126 12.99 9.73 -8.57
CA ALA A 126 13.67 10.08 -7.32
C ALA A 126 12.97 9.40 -6.13
N LEU A 127 13.74 8.70 -5.32
CA LEU A 127 13.28 8.06 -4.09
C LEU A 127 14.11 8.56 -2.90
N THR A 128 13.52 8.54 -1.71
CA THR A 128 14.27 8.80 -0.47
C THR A 128 15.17 7.61 -0.12
N ASP A 129 16.22 7.84 0.66
CA ASP A 129 17.05 6.78 1.23
C ASP A 129 17.24 7.09 2.73
N PRO A 130 16.76 6.24 3.63
CA PRO A 130 16.09 4.94 3.38
C PRO A 130 14.67 5.06 2.86
N VAL A 131 14.21 4.02 2.14
CA VAL A 131 12.86 3.92 1.58
C VAL A 131 12.32 2.49 1.73
N TYR A 132 11.01 2.32 1.68
CA TYR A 132 10.40 0.99 1.60
C TYR A 132 10.83 0.31 0.29
N PRO A 133 11.43 -0.89 0.33
CA PRO A 133 12.07 -1.51 -0.82
C PRO A 133 11.18 -1.64 -2.06
N VAL A 134 9.88 -1.82 -1.86
CA VAL A 134 8.90 -1.98 -2.94
C VAL A 134 8.94 -0.83 -3.94
N TYR A 135 9.19 0.40 -3.50
CA TYR A 135 9.23 1.56 -4.42
C TYR A 135 10.45 1.50 -5.36
N CYS A 136 11.58 1.03 -4.87
CA CYS A 136 12.75 0.79 -5.71
C CYS A 136 12.54 -0.45 -6.60
N ASP A 137 12.15 -1.57 -5.98
CA ASP A 137 12.02 -2.85 -6.67
C ASP A 137 11.00 -2.80 -7.80
N SER A 138 9.85 -2.15 -7.60
CA SER A 138 8.82 -2.00 -8.64
C SER A 138 9.33 -1.20 -9.84
N ASN A 139 10.13 -0.16 -9.63
CA ASN A 139 10.74 0.60 -10.71
C ASN A 139 11.79 -0.22 -11.47
N VAL A 140 12.62 -0.99 -10.77
CA VAL A 140 13.57 -1.91 -11.40
C VAL A 140 12.85 -2.98 -12.22
N MET A 141 11.77 -3.59 -11.69
CA MET A 141 10.95 -4.56 -12.40
C MET A 141 10.30 -3.98 -13.67
N ALA A 142 9.92 -2.70 -13.63
CA ALA A 142 9.39 -1.97 -14.77
C ALA A 142 10.46 -1.58 -15.81
N GLY A 143 11.75 -1.73 -15.48
CA GLY A 143 12.86 -1.48 -16.42
C GLY A 143 13.59 -0.15 -16.23
N ARG A 144 13.34 0.57 -15.13
CA ARG A 144 14.01 1.83 -14.75
C ARG A 144 15.26 1.59 -13.94
#